data_6bf2badd32dbe5dd56e19d8f2fdf8cba
#
_entry.id   6bf2badd32dbe5dd56e19d8f2fdf8cba
#
_cell.length_a   1.000
_cell.length_b   1.000
_cell.length_c   1.000
_cell.angle_alpha   90.00
_cell.angle_beta   90.00
_cell.angle_gamma   90.00
#
_symmetry.space_group_name_H-M   'P 1'
#
loop_
_entity.id
_entity.type
_entity.pdbx_description
1 polymer ?
#
loop_
_entity_poly.entity_id
_entity_poly.type
_entity_poly.pdbx_seq_one_letter_code
_entity_poly.pdbx_strand_id
1 'polypeptide(L)'
;RSTLAGSALPLHEDGLADFLDGFGGGTTRERTLAIMKDSHIGSYGVIGLIFYFLLLLQMRNLPLNFLCILVFCGDCWCKFCASQLINCLPYARKEEDSKAKVVYNRMSRQELISAFICGLLPFVLLLPVKMWPATLFPLLAFVLLCRLMKRRLQGYTGDCCGAAFLLCELAFYIGSLVLVYVYAGFGIDFLTDFLSVPFYFH
;
A
#
# COMPACT_ATOMS: atom_id res chain seq x y z
N ARG A 1 25.21 -15.25 -11.75
CA ARG A 1 25.33 -14.07 -12.63
C ARG A 1 24.22 -13.12 -12.26
N SER A 2 24.60 -12.12 -11.50
CA SER A 2 23.76 -11.04 -11.02
C SER A 2 23.44 -10.08 -12.16
N THR A 3 22.19 -9.98 -12.53
CA THR A 3 21.68 -8.83 -13.25
C THR A 3 20.78 -8.04 -12.30
N LEU A 4 21.42 -7.19 -11.49
CA LEU A 4 20.80 -6.33 -10.50
C LEU A 4 20.15 -5.07 -11.08
N ALA A 5 19.94 -4.99 -12.39
CA ALA A 5 19.53 -3.75 -13.04
C ALA A 5 18.09 -3.73 -13.58
N GLY A 6 17.27 -4.76 -13.33
CA GLY A 6 15.95 -4.84 -13.98
C GLY A 6 14.75 -5.14 -13.09
N SER A 7 14.90 -5.28 -11.78
CA SER A 7 13.88 -5.93 -10.96
C SER A 7 13.26 -5.10 -9.84
N ALA A 8 13.42 -3.78 -9.83
CA ALA A 8 12.92 -2.98 -8.73
C ALA A 8 11.44 -2.54 -8.89
N LEU A 9 10.90 -2.55 -10.09
CA LEU A 9 9.55 -2.05 -10.39
C LEU A 9 8.40 -3.04 -10.19
N PRO A 10 8.51 -4.35 -10.47
CA PRO A 10 7.36 -5.26 -10.32
C PRO A 10 7.34 -6.05 -9.00
N LEU A 11 8.21 -5.74 -8.02
CA LEU A 11 8.34 -6.56 -6.82
C LEU A 11 7.10 -6.49 -5.91
N HIS A 12 6.44 -5.33 -5.85
CA HIS A 12 5.23 -5.16 -5.03
C HIS A 12 4.02 -5.74 -5.72
N GLU A 13 3.92 -5.60 -7.04
CA GLU A 13 2.84 -6.17 -7.86
C GLU A 13 2.91 -7.69 -7.88
N ASP A 14 4.11 -8.28 -7.96
CA ASP A 14 4.34 -9.71 -7.81
C ASP A 14 3.84 -10.20 -6.44
N GLY A 15 4.23 -9.49 -5.36
CA GLY A 15 3.75 -9.78 -4.01
C GLY A 15 2.23 -9.65 -3.87
N LEU A 16 1.60 -8.68 -4.57
CA LEU A 16 0.14 -8.55 -4.60
C LEU A 16 -0.51 -9.72 -5.33
N ALA A 17 0.04 -10.16 -6.47
CA ALA A 17 -0.47 -11.31 -7.21
C ALA A 17 -0.37 -12.59 -6.38
N ASP A 18 0.80 -12.88 -5.79
CA ASP A 18 1.03 -14.03 -4.92
C ASP A 18 0.08 -14.02 -3.70
N PHE A 19 -0.13 -12.85 -3.11
CA PHE A 19 -1.08 -12.66 -2.02
C PHE A 19 -2.52 -12.99 -2.44
N LEU A 20 -2.97 -12.46 -3.58
CA LEU A 20 -4.32 -12.70 -4.08
C LEU A 20 -4.54 -14.16 -4.46
N ASP A 21 -3.57 -14.81 -5.10
CA ASP A 21 -3.63 -16.23 -5.42
C ASP A 21 -3.62 -17.08 -4.16
N GLY A 22 -2.76 -16.78 -3.20
CA GLY A 22 -2.67 -17.52 -1.95
C GLY A 22 -3.96 -17.42 -1.12
N PHE A 23 -4.51 -16.21 -0.98
CA PHE A 23 -5.73 -15.99 -0.19
C PHE A 23 -7.01 -16.35 -0.93
N GLY A 24 -7.01 -16.32 -2.27
CA GLY A 24 -8.14 -16.74 -3.10
C GLY A 24 -8.23 -18.26 -3.23
N GLY A 25 -7.10 -18.94 -3.48
CA GLY A 25 -7.05 -20.39 -3.75
C GLY A 25 -6.71 -21.28 -2.55
N GLY A 26 -6.10 -20.72 -1.47
CA GLY A 26 -5.71 -21.49 -0.29
C GLY A 26 -6.87 -21.63 0.71
N THR A 27 -7.16 -22.85 1.12
CA THR A 27 -8.16 -23.17 2.16
C THR A 27 -7.54 -23.35 3.54
N THR A 28 -6.28 -23.81 3.59
CA THR A 28 -5.49 -23.98 4.82
C THR A 28 -4.28 -23.07 4.80
N ARG A 29 -3.67 -22.85 5.97
CA ARG A 29 -2.44 -22.04 6.10
C ARG A 29 -1.32 -22.58 5.20
N GLU A 30 -1.10 -23.89 5.26
CA GLU A 30 -0.05 -24.59 4.50
C GLU A 30 -0.28 -24.44 2.99
N ARG A 31 -1.53 -24.61 2.54
CA ARG A 31 -1.90 -24.46 1.13
C ARG A 31 -1.73 -23.01 0.66
N THR A 32 -2.13 -22.03 1.46
CA THR A 32 -1.94 -20.61 1.16
C THR A 32 -0.46 -20.29 0.99
N LEU A 33 0.40 -20.73 1.93
CA LEU A 33 1.85 -20.51 1.85
C LEU A 33 2.50 -21.25 0.67
N ALA A 34 1.99 -22.44 0.30
CA ALA A 34 2.47 -23.19 -0.86
C ALA A 34 2.15 -22.46 -2.17
N ILE A 35 0.92 -21.94 -2.32
CA ILE A 35 0.52 -21.15 -3.50
C ILE A 35 1.37 -19.89 -3.61
N MET A 36 1.55 -19.13 -2.52
CA MET A 36 2.38 -17.92 -2.50
C MET A 36 3.88 -18.19 -2.75
N LYS A 37 4.35 -19.44 -2.68
CA LYS A 37 5.74 -19.82 -2.99
C LYS A 37 5.89 -20.26 -4.46
N ASP A 38 4.80 -20.60 -5.13
CA ASP A 38 4.78 -20.98 -6.54
C ASP A 38 5.09 -19.75 -7.40
N SER A 39 5.98 -19.91 -8.37
CA SER A 39 6.35 -18.84 -9.31
C SER A 39 5.31 -18.63 -10.43
N HIS A 40 4.28 -19.46 -10.51
CA HIS A 40 3.23 -19.34 -11.51
C HIS A 40 2.10 -18.46 -10.98
N ILE A 41 1.74 -17.45 -11.77
CA ILE A 41 0.59 -16.61 -11.45
C ILE A 41 -0.71 -17.38 -11.68
N GLY A 42 -1.62 -17.33 -10.73
CA GLY A 42 -2.94 -17.91 -10.81
C GLY A 42 -4.00 -16.92 -11.29
N SER A 43 -5.22 -17.43 -11.44
CA SER A 43 -6.35 -16.60 -11.92
C SER A 43 -6.74 -15.49 -10.95
N TYR A 44 -6.62 -15.70 -9.65
CA TYR A 44 -6.93 -14.66 -8.65
C TYR A 44 -5.92 -13.50 -8.71
N GLY A 45 -4.62 -13.81 -8.89
CA GLY A 45 -3.58 -12.81 -9.06
C GLY A 45 -3.79 -11.98 -10.33
N VAL A 46 -4.04 -12.65 -11.47
CA VAL A 46 -4.30 -11.95 -12.75
C VAL A 46 -5.52 -11.03 -12.64
N ILE A 47 -6.66 -11.56 -12.18
CA ILE A 47 -7.90 -10.79 -12.05
C ILE A 47 -7.70 -9.62 -11.08
N GLY A 48 -7.06 -9.89 -9.95
CA GLY A 48 -6.79 -8.88 -8.92
C GLY A 48 -5.90 -7.75 -9.41
N LEU A 49 -4.82 -8.05 -10.16
CA LEU A 49 -3.96 -7.04 -10.77
C LEU A 49 -4.73 -6.19 -11.82
N ILE A 50 -5.59 -6.82 -12.63
CA ILE A 50 -6.43 -6.09 -13.58
C ILE A 50 -7.32 -5.09 -12.83
N PHE A 51 -8.02 -5.52 -11.78
CA PHE A 51 -8.85 -4.62 -10.97
C PHE A 51 -8.03 -3.53 -10.29
N TYR A 52 -6.85 -3.87 -9.76
CA TYR A 52 -5.94 -2.90 -9.15
C TYR A 52 -5.59 -1.78 -10.13
N PHE A 53 -5.14 -2.10 -11.33
CA PHE A 53 -4.79 -1.10 -12.33
C PHE A 53 -6.01 -0.32 -12.86
N LEU A 54 -7.17 -0.97 -13.04
CA LEU A 54 -8.40 -0.30 -13.46
C LEU A 54 -8.86 0.73 -12.43
N LEU A 55 -8.71 0.44 -11.13
CA LEU A 55 -9.02 1.38 -10.06
C LEU A 55 -8.02 2.53 -10.02
N LEU A 56 -6.72 2.27 -10.21
CA LEU A 56 -5.71 3.32 -10.32
C LEU A 56 -5.97 4.27 -11.50
N LEU A 57 -6.47 3.76 -12.62
CA LEU A 57 -6.82 4.59 -13.78
C LEU A 57 -7.88 5.66 -13.47
N GLN A 58 -8.68 5.49 -12.43
CA GLN A 58 -9.65 6.52 -12.03
C GLN A 58 -8.97 7.82 -11.56
N MET A 59 -7.71 7.74 -11.12
CA MET A 59 -6.92 8.89 -10.68
C MET A 59 -6.60 9.87 -11.82
N ARG A 60 -6.69 9.43 -13.10
CA ARG A 60 -6.44 10.26 -14.29
C ARG A 60 -7.33 11.50 -14.38
N ASN A 61 -8.47 11.49 -13.70
CA ASN A 61 -9.42 12.60 -13.71
C ASN A 61 -9.01 13.76 -12.77
N LEU A 62 -7.95 13.58 -11.98
CA LEU A 62 -7.39 14.61 -11.12
C LEU A 62 -6.38 15.47 -11.89
N PRO A 63 -6.29 16.79 -11.57
CA PRO A 63 -5.24 17.64 -12.11
C PRO A 63 -3.85 17.07 -11.82
N LEU A 64 -2.95 17.11 -12.81
CA LEU A 64 -1.63 16.46 -12.74
C LEU A 64 -0.82 16.91 -11.52
N ASN A 65 -0.78 18.20 -11.22
CA ASN A 65 -0.04 18.74 -10.08
C ASN A 65 -0.55 18.18 -8.75
N PHE A 66 -1.89 18.10 -8.61
CA PHE A 66 -2.51 17.54 -7.42
C PHE A 66 -2.25 16.03 -7.33
N LEU A 67 -2.33 15.32 -8.46
CA LEU A 67 -2.03 13.90 -8.54
C LEU A 67 -0.59 13.60 -8.11
N CYS A 68 0.39 14.35 -8.59
CA CYS A 68 1.81 14.17 -8.19
C CYS A 68 2.01 14.32 -6.68
N ILE A 69 1.39 15.34 -6.07
CA ILE A 69 1.47 15.56 -4.62
C ILE A 69 0.75 14.43 -3.88
N LEU A 70 -0.41 14.02 -4.36
CA LEU A 70 -1.18 12.94 -3.75
C LEU A 70 -0.41 11.61 -3.78
N VAL A 71 0.23 11.28 -4.91
CA VAL A 71 1.07 10.09 -5.06
C VAL A 71 2.25 10.13 -4.10
N PHE A 72 2.96 11.25 -4.02
CA PHE A 72 4.10 11.39 -3.11
C PHE A 72 3.70 11.24 -1.63
N CYS A 73 2.62 11.92 -1.22
CA CYS A 73 2.13 11.83 0.16
C CYS A 73 1.59 10.43 0.48
N GLY A 74 0.86 9.83 -0.47
CA GLY A 74 0.31 8.48 -0.35
C GLY A 74 1.40 7.43 -0.20
N ASP A 75 2.44 7.49 -1.05
CA ASP A 75 3.58 6.58 -1.00
C ASP A 75 4.25 6.60 0.38
N CYS A 76 4.55 7.79 0.92
CA CYS A 76 5.17 7.92 2.24
C CYS A 76 4.31 7.35 3.37
N TRP A 77 3.01 7.71 3.39
CA TRP A 77 2.10 7.29 4.43
C TRP A 77 1.77 5.79 4.37
N CYS A 78 1.54 5.26 3.17
CA CYS A 78 1.20 3.85 2.98
C CYS A 78 2.39 2.93 3.25
N LYS A 79 3.63 3.36 2.95
CA LYS A 79 4.85 2.65 3.36
C LYS A 79 4.98 2.59 4.88
N PHE A 80 4.70 3.69 5.58
CA PHE A 80 4.64 3.65 7.04
C PHE A 80 3.58 2.64 7.52
N CYS A 81 2.34 2.68 6.98
CA CYS A 81 1.30 1.74 7.37
C CYS A 81 1.71 0.29 7.12
N ALA A 82 2.20 -0.04 5.92
CA ALA A 82 2.61 -1.39 5.58
C ALA A 82 3.78 -1.90 6.43
N SER A 83 4.73 -1.03 6.78
CA SER A 83 5.88 -1.39 7.62
C SER A 83 5.46 -1.86 9.03
N GLN A 84 4.27 -1.45 9.50
CA GLN A 84 3.75 -1.89 10.81
C GLN A 84 3.40 -3.38 10.86
N LEU A 85 3.34 -4.10 9.73
CA LEU A 85 3.17 -5.56 9.73
C LEU A 85 4.24 -6.26 10.57
N ILE A 86 5.49 -5.79 10.50
CA ILE A 86 6.63 -6.33 11.26
C ILE A 86 6.39 -6.22 12.78
N ASN A 87 5.72 -5.16 13.22
CA ASN A 87 5.42 -4.94 14.63
C ASN A 87 4.17 -5.70 15.10
N CYS A 88 3.20 -5.91 14.20
CA CYS A 88 1.88 -6.47 14.53
C CYS A 88 1.82 -7.99 14.44
N LEU A 89 2.56 -8.62 13.51
CA LEU A 89 2.46 -10.04 13.22
C LEU A 89 3.83 -10.72 13.23
N PRO A 90 3.92 -12.03 13.59
CA PRO A 90 5.13 -12.80 13.41
C PRO A 90 5.36 -13.17 11.95
N TYR A 91 6.60 -13.43 11.56
CA TYR A 91 6.91 -13.96 10.24
C TYR A 91 6.38 -15.40 10.09
N ALA A 92 5.66 -15.67 8.99
CA ALA A 92 4.90 -16.91 8.84
C ALA A 92 5.72 -18.09 8.29
N ARG A 93 6.84 -17.83 7.58
CA ARG A 93 7.74 -18.86 7.06
C ARG A 93 8.89 -19.11 8.03
N LYS A 94 9.49 -20.31 8.00
CA LYS A 94 10.76 -20.58 8.68
C LYS A 94 11.88 -19.79 7.99
N GLU A 95 12.90 -19.34 8.73
CA GLU A 95 14.01 -18.55 8.19
C GLU A 95 14.73 -19.25 7.03
N GLU A 96 14.84 -20.58 7.08
CA GLU A 96 15.44 -21.42 6.03
C GLU A 96 14.67 -21.39 4.71
N ASP A 97 13.36 -21.13 4.74
CA ASP A 97 12.45 -21.07 3.59
C ASP A 97 12.26 -19.64 3.01
N SER A 98 12.87 -18.64 3.62
CA SER A 98 12.77 -17.25 3.17
C SER A 98 13.64 -17.00 1.93
N LYS A 99 13.03 -16.57 0.82
CA LYS A 99 13.75 -16.16 -0.41
C LYS A 99 14.82 -15.08 -0.14
N ALA A 100 14.63 -14.26 0.88
CA ALA A 100 15.44 -13.06 1.11
C ALA A 100 16.42 -13.17 2.29
N LYS A 101 16.47 -14.26 3.07
CA LYS A 101 17.31 -14.41 4.29
C LYS A 101 17.32 -13.16 5.21
N VAL A 102 16.26 -12.36 5.16
CA VAL A 102 16.15 -11.11 5.92
C VAL A 102 15.41 -11.41 7.22
N VAL A 103 16.10 -11.27 8.34
CA VAL A 103 15.49 -11.32 9.67
C VAL A 103 14.79 -9.98 9.88
N TYR A 104 13.47 -9.98 9.84
CA TYR A 104 12.69 -8.79 10.18
C TYR A 104 12.60 -8.64 11.70
N ASN A 105 13.44 -7.80 12.25
CA ASN A 105 13.35 -7.42 13.66
C ASN A 105 12.24 -6.37 13.85
N ARG A 106 11.58 -6.41 15.00
CA ARG A 106 10.61 -5.36 15.36
C ARG A 106 11.31 -4.01 15.44
N MET A 107 10.62 -2.99 14.97
CA MET A 107 11.11 -1.62 15.03
C MET A 107 11.28 -1.16 16.47
N SER A 108 12.39 -0.49 16.75
CA SER A 108 12.60 0.23 18.01
C SER A 108 11.64 1.43 18.10
N ARG A 109 11.49 2.00 19.30
CA ARG A 109 10.64 3.20 19.48
C ARG A 109 11.11 4.38 18.64
N GLN A 110 12.43 4.56 18.50
CA GLN A 110 13.01 5.65 17.72
C GLN A 110 12.73 5.46 16.23
N GLU A 111 12.90 4.24 15.70
CA GLU A 111 12.57 3.91 14.31
C GLU A 111 11.09 4.10 14.02
N LEU A 112 10.22 3.70 14.95
CA LEU A 112 8.77 3.88 14.80
C LEU A 112 8.39 5.37 14.74
N ILE A 113 8.94 6.20 15.64
CA ILE A 113 8.67 7.64 15.66
C ILE A 113 9.20 8.31 14.41
N SER A 114 10.43 7.99 13.99
CA SER A 114 11.02 8.57 12.78
C SER A 114 10.23 8.15 11.53
N ALA A 115 9.85 6.89 11.41
CA ALA A 115 9.02 6.40 10.30
C ALA A 115 7.63 7.08 10.27
N PHE A 116 7.01 7.29 11.44
CA PHE A 116 5.74 8.00 11.56
C PHE A 116 5.87 9.45 11.11
N ILE A 117 6.90 10.17 11.59
CA ILE A 117 7.15 11.55 11.20
C ILE A 117 7.40 11.63 9.69
N CYS A 118 8.29 10.79 9.14
CA CYS A 118 8.58 10.78 7.71
C CYS A 118 7.34 10.43 6.86
N GLY A 119 6.47 9.55 7.34
CA GLY A 119 5.23 9.19 6.65
C GLY A 119 4.19 10.29 6.65
N LEU A 120 4.06 11.02 7.77
CA LEU A 120 3.03 12.04 7.94
C LEU A 120 3.46 13.44 7.48
N LEU A 121 4.76 13.76 7.54
CA LEU A 121 5.27 15.09 7.26
C LEU A 121 4.90 15.61 5.86
N PRO A 122 5.05 14.83 4.76
CA PRO A 122 4.64 15.30 3.43
C PRO A 122 3.15 15.63 3.38
N PHE A 123 2.33 14.87 4.11
CA PHE A 123 0.89 15.09 4.20
C PHE A 123 0.55 16.44 4.81
N VAL A 124 1.16 16.74 5.96
CA VAL A 124 0.92 17.99 6.69
C VAL A 124 1.41 19.21 5.90
N LEU A 125 2.51 19.06 5.17
CA LEU A 125 3.13 20.18 4.45
C LEU A 125 2.50 20.47 3.08
N LEU A 126 2.04 19.43 2.38
CA LEU A 126 1.68 19.55 0.96
C LEU A 126 0.18 19.41 0.69
N LEU A 127 -0.58 18.75 1.57
CA LEU A 127 -2.00 18.53 1.34
C LEU A 127 -2.88 19.44 2.23
N PRO A 128 -3.96 19.99 1.67
CA PRO A 128 -4.89 20.80 2.43
C PRO A 128 -5.56 19.98 3.53
N VAL A 129 -5.89 20.62 4.66
CA VAL A 129 -6.50 19.99 5.84
C VAL A 129 -7.77 19.20 5.48
N LYS A 130 -8.52 19.66 4.48
CA LYS A 130 -9.70 18.94 3.96
C LYS A 130 -9.40 17.54 3.43
N MET A 131 -8.13 17.26 3.01
CA MET A 131 -7.69 15.95 2.54
C MET A 131 -7.15 15.04 3.66
N TRP A 132 -6.98 15.53 4.87
CA TRP A 132 -6.45 14.74 5.98
C TRP A 132 -7.30 13.50 6.32
N PRO A 133 -8.65 13.52 6.20
CA PRO A 133 -9.43 12.29 6.39
C PRO A 133 -9.05 11.14 5.46
N ALA A 134 -8.37 11.42 4.31
CA ALA A 134 -7.89 10.38 3.42
C ALA A 134 -6.88 9.43 4.10
N THR A 135 -6.15 9.89 5.13
CA THR A 135 -5.20 9.05 5.89
C THR A 135 -5.87 7.89 6.63
N LEU A 136 -7.16 7.99 6.90
CA LEU A 136 -7.92 6.96 7.61
C LEU A 136 -8.19 5.71 6.73
N PHE A 137 -8.28 5.88 5.40
CA PHE A 137 -8.55 4.77 4.49
C PHE A 137 -7.43 3.72 4.48
N PRO A 138 -6.13 4.09 4.34
CA PRO A 138 -5.03 3.14 4.47
C PRO A 138 -4.97 2.48 5.84
N LEU A 139 -5.25 3.22 6.92
CA LEU A 139 -5.27 2.64 8.26
C LEU A 139 -6.36 1.57 8.40
N LEU A 140 -7.55 1.84 7.87
CA LEU A 140 -8.64 0.87 7.85
C LEU A 140 -8.27 -0.36 7.02
N ALA A 141 -7.74 -0.16 5.80
CA ALA A 141 -7.27 -1.24 4.94
C ALA A 141 -6.19 -2.07 5.65
N PHE A 142 -5.20 -1.44 6.27
CA PHE A 142 -4.16 -2.10 7.04
C PHE A 142 -4.73 -2.97 8.17
N VAL A 143 -5.66 -2.45 8.97
CA VAL A 143 -6.29 -3.20 10.06
C VAL A 143 -7.04 -4.42 9.54
N LEU A 144 -7.77 -4.28 8.42
CA LEU A 144 -8.49 -5.38 7.79
C LEU A 144 -7.51 -6.44 7.27
N LEU A 145 -6.43 -6.02 6.61
CA LEU A 145 -5.38 -6.92 6.11
C LEU A 145 -4.66 -7.64 7.25
N CYS A 146 -4.29 -6.95 8.33
CA CYS A 146 -3.72 -7.57 9.51
C CYS A 146 -4.63 -8.64 10.12
N ARG A 147 -5.94 -8.34 10.23
CA ARG A 147 -6.92 -9.31 10.73
C ARG A 147 -7.02 -10.53 9.81
N LEU A 148 -7.05 -10.30 8.49
CA LEU A 148 -7.11 -11.37 7.49
C LEU A 148 -5.86 -12.26 7.57
N MET A 149 -4.65 -11.67 7.57
CA MET A 149 -3.38 -12.39 7.67
C MET A 149 -3.27 -13.16 8.99
N LYS A 150 -3.66 -12.53 10.12
CA LYS A 150 -3.68 -13.20 11.42
C LYS A 150 -4.60 -14.42 11.43
N ARG A 151 -5.78 -14.33 10.80
CA ARG A 151 -6.75 -15.44 10.77
C ARG A 151 -6.33 -16.56 9.83
N ARG A 152 -5.74 -16.25 8.67
CA ARG A 152 -5.46 -17.21 7.60
C ARG A 152 -4.01 -17.74 7.64
N LEU A 153 -3.02 -16.90 7.94
CA LEU A 153 -1.60 -17.24 7.94
C LEU A 153 -1.00 -17.33 9.35
N GLN A 154 -1.66 -16.77 10.35
CA GLN A 154 -1.10 -16.59 11.70
C GLN A 154 0.24 -15.80 11.69
N GLY A 155 0.45 -14.98 10.67
CA GLY A 155 1.67 -14.22 10.44
C GLY A 155 1.66 -13.50 9.11
N TYR A 156 2.85 -13.04 8.65
CA TYR A 156 3.03 -12.39 7.36
C TYR A 156 4.22 -12.97 6.59
N THR A 157 4.28 -12.73 5.27
CA THR A 157 5.42 -13.03 4.38
C THR A 157 5.90 -11.74 3.72
N GLY A 158 7.01 -11.79 2.98
CA GLY A 158 7.46 -10.64 2.16
C GLY A 158 6.39 -10.17 1.17
N ASP A 159 5.70 -11.12 0.53
CA ASP A 159 4.63 -10.86 -0.43
C ASP A 159 3.46 -10.13 0.24
N CYS A 160 3.15 -10.49 1.50
CA CYS A 160 2.16 -9.78 2.32
C CYS A 160 2.53 -8.31 2.57
N CYS A 161 3.83 -7.99 2.70
CA CYS A 161 4.27 -6.60 2.87
C CYS A 161 4.04 -5.79 1.58
N GLY A 162 4.40 -6.35 0.42
CA GLY A 162 4.13 -5.73 -0.88
C GLY A 162 2.64 -5.52 -1.12
N ALA A 163 1.83 -6.57 -0.89
CA ALA A 163 0.38 -6.49 -1.02
C ALA A 163 -0.24 -5.47 -0.05
N ALA A 164 0.22 -5.41 1.20
CA ALA A 164 -0.28 -4.45 2.17
C ALA A 164 0.04 -3.01 1.75
N PHE A 165 1.23 -2.76 1.21
CA PHE A 165 1.59 -1.44 0.70
C PHE A 165 0.67 -1.02 -0.44
N LEU A 166 0.54 -1.82 -1.50
CA LEU A 166 -0.28 -1.49 -2.67
C LEU A 166 -1.77 -1.37 -2.34
N LEU A 167 -2.30 -2.22 -1.47
CA LEU A 167 -3.71 -2.15 -1.06
C LEU A 167 -4.00 -0.95 -0.14
N CYS A 168 -3.06 -0.57 0.73
CA CYS A 168 -3.16 0.66 1.50
C CYS A 168 -3.10 1.89 0.59
N GLU A 169 -2.22 1.88 -0.40
CA GLU A 169 -2.08 2.95 -1.39
C GLU A 169 -3.36 3.08 -2.25
N LEU A 170 -3.90 1.98 -2.74
CA LEU A 170 -5.17 1.96 -3.46
C LEU A 170 -6.32 2.52 -2.61
N ALA A 171 -6.39 2.10 -1.34
CA ALA A 171 -7.40 2.61 -0.40
C ALA A 171 -7.25 4.12 -0.18
N PHE A 172 -6.01 4.63 -0.07
CA PHE A 172 -5.73 6.04 0.03
C PHE A 172 -6.22 6.82 -1.21
N TYR A 173 -5.93 6.32 -2.41
CA TYR A 173 -6.34 6.98 -3.65
C TYR A 173 -7.86 6.98 -3.81
N ILE A 174 -8.53 5.85 -3.56
CA ILE A 174 -9.99 5.76 -3.60
C ILE A 174 -10.60 6.70 -2.56
N GLY A 175 -10.08 6.70 -1.33
CA GLY A 175 -10.54 7.61 -0.27
C GLY A 175 -10.37 9.09 -0.64
N SER A 176 -9.25 9.42 -1.29
CA SER A 176 -8.98 10.77 -1.78
C SER A 176 -9.97 11.18 -2.87
N LEU A 177 -10.24 10.30 -3.83
CA LEU A 177 -11.27 10.54 -4.87
C LEU A 177 -12.65 10.76 -4.25
N VAL A 178 -13.04 9.91 -3.31
CA VAL A 178 -14.33 10.05 -2.60
C VAL A 178 -14.43 11.42 -1.93
N LEU A 179 -13.37 11.87 -1.24
CA LEU A 179 -13.37 13.19 -0.60
C LEU A 179 -13.48 14.32 -1.63
N VAL A 180 -12.74 14.23 -2.74
CA VAL A 180 -12.85 15.22 -3.83
C VAL A 180 -14.27 15.34 -4.35
N TYR A 181 -14.92 14.21 -4.66
CA TYR A 181 -16.29 14.19 -5.16
C TYR A 181 -17.31 14.68 -4.11
N VAL A 182 -17.13 14.28 -2.85
CA VAL A 182 -18.02 14.73 -1.75
C VAL A 182 -17.92 16.23 -1.58
N TYR A 183 -16.72 16.79 -1.54
CA TYR A 183 -16.55 18.25 -1.40
C TYR A 183 -17.08 19.00 -2.61
N ALA A 184 -16.84 18.53 -3.83
CA ALA A 184 -17.39 19.12 -5.04
C ALA A 184 -18.95 19.10 -5.03
N GLY A 185 -19.55 18.02 -4.55
CA GLY A 185 -21.00 17.93 -4.39
C GLY A 185 -21.61 18.92 -3.38
N PHE A 186 -20.80 19.37 -2.40
CA PHE A 186 -21.17 20.44 -1.47
C PHE A 186 -20.83 21.86 -1.97
N GLY A 187 -20.39 22.01 -3.22
CA GLY A 187 -19.98 23.29 -3.80
C GLY A 187 -18.65 23.82 -3.25
N ILE A 188 -17.84 22.96 -2.67
CA ILE A 188 -16.54 23.32 -2.11
C ILE A 188 -15.46 22.93 -3.11
N ASP A 189 -15.16 23.82 -4.04
CA ASP A 189 -14.12 23.62 -5.06
C ASP A 189 -12.72 23.91 -4.51
N PHE A 190 -12.27 23.09 -3.53
CA PHE A 190 -10.93 23.25 -2.96
C PHE A 190 -9.81 22.94 -3.97
N LEU A 191 -10.10 22.23 -5.07
CA LEU A 191 -9.14 22.00 -6.14
C LEU A 191 -8.79 23.28 -6.88
N THR A 192 -9.76 24.15 -7.12
CA THR A 192 -9.52 25.48 -7.72
C THR A 192 -8.69 26.35 -6.80
N ASP A 193 -8.99 26.36 -5.50
CA ASP A 193 -8.21 27.07 -4.49
C ASP A 193 -6.77 26.52 -4.39
N PHE A 194 -6.62 25.18 -4.43
CA PHE A 194 -5.33 24.53 -4.38
C PHE A 194 -4.48 24.79 -5.64
N LEU A 195 -5.10 24.78 -6.82
CA LEU A 195 -4.44 25.04 -8.10
C LEU A 195 -4.12 26.51 -8.34
N SER A 196 -4.81 27.43 -7.66
CA SER A 196 -4.56 28.87 -7.72
C SER A 196 -3.35 29.30 -6.89
N VAL A 197 -2.84 28.46 -5.98
CA VAL A 197 -1.58 28.71 -5.28
C VAL A 197 -0.44 28.50 -6.28
N PRO A 198 0.30 29.55 -6.66
CA PRO A 198 1.42 29.38 -7.57
C PRO A 198 2.52 28.62 -6.85
N PHE A 199 2.66 27.32 -7.14
CA PHE A 199 3.88 26.57 -6.82
C PHE A 199 4.97 27.08 -7.77
N TYR A 200 5.72 28.07 -7.31
CA TYR A 200 6.94 28.51 -7.96
C TYR A 200 8.00 27.40 -7.79
N PHE A 201 7.99 26.44 -8.70
CA PHE A 201 9.19 25.68 -9.00
C PHE A 201 10.00 26.52 -9.99
N HIS A 202 10.96 27.27 -9.48
CA HIS A 202 12.04 27.84 -10.27
C HIS A 202 13.09 26.77 -10.54
#